data_92496c5ef6c37732791214413e37c2c3
#
_entry.id   92496c5ef6c37732791214413e37c2c3
#
_cell.length_a   1.000
_cell.length_b   1.000
_cell.length_c   1.000
_cell.angle_alpha   90.00
_cell.angle_beta   90.00
_cell.angle_gamma   90.00
#
_symmetry.space_group_name_H-M   'P 1'
#
loop_
_entity.id
_entity.type
_entity.pdbx_description
1 polymer ?
#
loop_
_entity_poly.entity_id
_entity_poly.type
_entity_poly.pdbx_seq_one_letter_code
_entity_poly.pdbx_strand_id
1 'polypeptide(L)'
;LLLSFPLWLSIAAGIWATSRAFHMTFGYLGSFLVMTLLVVGVAMPTPGQVGGFHAAYRIAVVTFFGVAESSAVGGAIVLHAVSFVPVTILGLIFMAREGLSLGGMRELAAQKQPATGVMK
;
A
#
# COMPACT_ATOMS: atom_id res chain seq x y z
N LEU A 1 -16.14 -10.08 10.39
CA LEU A 1 -15.00 -10.93 10.75
C LEU A 1 -14.74 -12.03 9.72
N LEU A 2 -15.76 -12.81 9.27
CA LEU A 2 -15.56 -13.90 8.30
C LEU A 2 -14.99 -13.44 6.96
N LEU A 3 -15.36 -12.25 6.48
CA LEU A 3 -14.82 -11.69 5.22
C LEU A 3 -13.39 -11.14 5.34
N SER A 4 -12.93 -10.88 6.56
CA SER A 4 -11.56 -10.38 6.79
C SER A 4 -10.51 -11.48 6.58
N PHE A 5 -10.83 -12.73 6.89
CA PHE A 5 -9.90 -13.84 6.70
C PHE A 5 -9.45 -14.02 5.24
N PRO A 6 -10.37 -14.17 4.26
CA PRO A 6 -9.96 -14.33 2.87
C PRO A 6 -9.20 -13.09 2.35
N LEU A 7 -9.53 -11.89 2.83
CA LEU A 7 -8.81 -10.67 2.47
C LEU A 7 -7.33 -10.74 2.91
N TRP A 8 -7.08 -11.03 4.18
CA TRP A 8 -5.71 -11.11 4.70
C TRP A 8 -4.92 -12.25 4.08
N LEU A 9 -5.55 -13.39 3.82
CA LEU A 9 -4.93 -14.51 3.10
C LEU A 9 -4.58 -14.13 1.67
N SER A 10 -5.44 -13.36 0.97
CA SER A 10 -5.17 -12.88 -0.39
C SER A 10 -3.99 -11.92 -0.43
N ILE A 11 -3.86 -11.02 0.55
CA ILE A 11 -2.72 -10.10 0.66
C ILE A 11 -1.43 -10.90 0.88
N ALA A 12 -1.45 -11.87 1.81
CA ALA A 12 -0.31 -12.75 2.05
C ALA A 12 0.06 -13.57 0.81
N ALA A 13 -0.93 -14.03 0.03
CA ALA A 13 -0.72 -14.73 -1.23
C ALA A 13 -0.05 -13.83 -2.28
N GLY A 14 -0.43 -12.56 -2.37
CA GLY A 14 0.23 -11.58 -3.25
C GLY A 14 1.70 -11.36 -2.89
N ILE A 15 2.01 -11.23 -1.60
CA ILE A 15 3.39 -11.12 -1.11
C ILE A 15 4.18 -12.39 -1.46
N TRP A 16 3.59 -13.55 -1.22
CA TRP A 16 4.23 -14.84 -1.54
C TRP A 16 4.44 -15.01 -3.06
N ALA A 17 3.47 -14.67 -3.88
CA ALA A 17 3.59 -14.74 -5.33
C ALA A 17 4.72 -13.83 -5.84
N THR A 18 4.82 -12.60 -5.30
CA THR A 18 5.93 -11.69 -5.59
C THR A 18 7.27 -12.30 -5.18
N SER A 19 7.35 -12.93 -4.01
CA SER A 19 8.59 -13.57 -3.57
C SER A 19 9.03 -14.67 -4.53
N ARG A 20 8.08 -15.44 -5.05
CA ARG A 20 8.37 -16.50 -6.05
C ARG A 20 8.85 -15.92 -7.38
N ALA A 21 8.27 -14.80 -7.83
CA ALA A 21 8.67 -14.12 -9.06
C ALA A 21 10.11 -13.57 -9.00
N PHE A 22 10.58 -13.20 -7.82
CA PHE A 22 11.94 -12.69 -7.58
C PHE A 22 12.89 -13.74 -6.99
N HIS A 23 12.53 -15.05 -7.07
CA HIS A 23 13.34 -16.17 -6.56
C HIS A 23 13.72 -16.07 -5.08
N MET A 24 12.88 -15.45 -4.28
CA MET A 24 13.08 -15.39 -2.83
C MET A 24 12.63 -16.71 -2.18
N THR A 25 13.36 -17.17 -1.17
CA THR A 25 13.24 -18.53 -0.63
C THR A 25 12.32 -18.68 0.58
N PHE A 26 11.59 -17.64 0.99
CA PHE A 26 10.68 -17.78 2.12
C PHE A 26 9.32 -18.39 1.71
N GLY A 27 8.75 -19.16 2.63
CA GLY A 27 7.45 -19.81 2.44
C GLY A 27 6.27 -18.87 2.67
N TYR A 28 5.06 -19.37 2.39
CA TYR A 28 3.81 -18.62 2.58
C TYR A 28 3.65 -18.02 3.99
N LEU A 29 4.06 -18.76 5.03
CA LEU A 29 4.03 -18.25 6.40
C LEU A 29 4.95 -17.03 6.61
N GLY A 30 6.08 -16.97 5.92
CA GLY A 30 6.97 -15.81 5.93
C GLY A 30 6.31 -14.54 5.40
N SER A 31 5.32 -14.66 4.51
CA SER A 31 4.56 -13.53 3.99
C SER A 31 3.76 -12.79 5.06
N PHE A 32 3.34 -13.47 6.14
CA PHE A 32 2.66 -12.80 7.26
C PHE A 32 3.61 -11.90 8.06
N LEU A 33 4.87 -12.31 8.21
CA LEU A 33 5.89 -11.44 8.83
C LEU A 33 6.15 -10.21 7.96
N VAL A 34 6.34 -10.40 6.65
CA VAL A 34 6.48 -9.28 5.70
C VAL A 34 5.26 -8.36 5.76
N MET A 35 4.04 -8.93 5.77
CA MET A 35 2.79 -8.19 5.86
C MET A 35 2.71 -7.34 7.14
N THR A 36 3.11 -7.90 8.28
CA THR A 36 3.14 -7.17 9.57
C THR A 36 4.05 -5.94 9.50
N LEU A 37 5.24 -6.08 8.93
CA LEU A 37 6.17 -4.98 8.76
C LEU A 37 5.68 -3.94 7.74
N LEU A 38 5.00 -4.40 6.68
CA LEU A 38 4.36 -3.52 5.72
C LEU A 38 3.27 -2.66 6.37
N VAL A 39 2.45 -3.22 7.26
CA VAL A 39 1.43 -2.45 8.01
C VAL A 39 2.08 -1.32 8.81
N VAL A 40 3.22 -1.58 9.46
CA VAL A 40 4.00 -0.54 10.15
C VAL A 40 4.55 0.49 9.16
N GLY A 41 5.08 0.05 8.02
CA GLY A 41 5.63 0.94 6.99
C GLY A 41 4.59 1.87 6.37
N VAL A 42 3.37 1.38 6.11
CA VAL A 42 2.28 2.20 5.55
C VAL A 42 1.62 3.11 6.58
N ALA A 43 1.86 2.91 7.87
CA ALA A 43 1.40 3.83 8.91
C ALA A 43 2.12 5.20 8.83
N MET A 44 3.27 5.27 8.16
CA MET A 44 3.93 6.55 7.89
C MET A 44 3.18 7.32 6.79
N PRO A 45 2.73 8.55 7.04
CA PRO A 45 1.92 9.31 6.10
C PRO A 45 2.78 9.87 4.96
N THR A 46 3.04 9.04 3.96
CA THR A 46 3.75 9.46 2.72
C THR A 46 2.79 9.45 1.53
N PRO A 47 2.91 10.41 0.58
CA PRO A 47 2.05 10.44 -0.59
C PRO A 47 2.13 9.13 -1.38
N GLY A 48 0.98 8.48 -1.60
CA GLY A 48 0.91 7.19 -2.29
C GLY A 48 1.64 6.07 -1.57
N GLN A 49 2.00 6.25 -0.28
CA GLN A 49 2.79 5.33 0.54
C GLN A 49 4.18 5.00 -0.04
N VAL A 50 4.64 5.81 -0.99
CA VAL A 50 5.97 5.69 -1.61
C VAL A 50 7.03 6.01 -0.55
N GLY A 51 8.01 5.12 -0.42
CA GLY A 51 9.05 5.22 0.60
C GLY A 51 8.78 4.30 1.79
N GLY A 52 7.75 4.55 2.59
CA GLY A 52 7.42 3.74 3.78
C GLY A 52 7.17 2.27 3.44
N PHE A 53 6.33 2.01 2.45
CA PHE A 53 6.06 0.66 1.93
C PHE A 53 7.33 -0.03 1.43
N HIS A 54 8.11 0.66 0.58
CA HIS A 54 9.32 0.10 -0.03
C HIS A 54 10.40 -0.19 1.00
N ALA A 55 10.61 0.73 1.95
CA ALA A 55 11.57 0.55 3.04
C ALA A 55 11.18 -0.62 3.94
N ALA A 56 9.91 -0.71 4.35
CA ALA A 56 9.42 -1.79 5.20
C ALA A 56 9.54 -3.16 4.52
N TYR A 57 9.15 -3.27 3.24
CA TYR A 57 9.30 -4.50 2.48
C TYR A 57 10.77 -4.93 2.39
N ARG A 58 11.65 -4.01 1.97
CA ARG A 58 13.09 -4.26 1.85
C ARG A 58 13.68 -4.72 3.18
N ILE A 59 13.42 -3.99 4.27
CA ILE A 59 13.89 -4.36 5.61
C ILE A 59 13.40 -5.76 5.98
N ALA A 60 12.12 -6.04 5.75
CA ALA A 60 11.54 -7.34 6.07
C ALA A 60 12.28 -8.48 5.35
N VAL A 61 12.42 -8.40 4.03
CA VAL A 61 12.96 -9.53 3.25
C VAL A 61 14.47 -9.64 3.34
N VAL A 62 15.20 -8.54 3.46
CA VAL A 62 16.65 -8.56 3.62
C VAL A 62 17.05 -9.03 5.02
N THR A 63 16.46 -8.45 6.06
CA THR A 63 16.88 -8.72 7.46
C THR A 63 16.44 -10.10 7.91
N PHE A 64 15.23 -10.54 7.60
CA PHE A 64 14.69 -11.79 8.12
C PHE A 64 14.88 -13.00 7.21
N PHE A 65 15.05 -12.77 5.90
CA PHE A 65 15.18 -13.87 4.94
C PHE A 65 16.47 -13.83 4.12
N GLY A 66 17.36 -12.87 4.37
CA GLY A 66 18.66 -12.78 3.70
C GLY A 66 18.57 -12.55 2.19
N VAL A 67 17.47 -11.94 1.72
CA VAL A 67 17.23 -11.68 0.29
C VAL A 67 18.22 -10.62 -0.21
N ALA A 68 18.75 -10.82 -1.43
CA ALA A 68 19.63 -9.84 -2.07
C ALA A 68 18.89 -8.50 -2.27
N GLU A 69 19.60 -7.39 -2.04
CA GLU A 69 19.05 -6.02 -2.15
C GLU A 69 18.35 -5.74 -3.47
N SER A 70 18.92 -6.18 -4.58
CA SER A 70 18.33 -6.00 -5.92
C SER A 70 16.97 -6.68 -6.06
N SER A 71 16.84 -7.91 -5.57
CA SER A 71 15.56 -8.65 -5.55
C SER A 71 14.55 -8.00 -4.60
N ALA A 72 15.01 -7.54 -3.43
CA ALA A 72 14.18 -6.87 -2.45
C ALA A 72 13.58 -5.56 -3.01
N VAL A 73 14.40 -4.74 -3.66
CA VAL A 73 13.95 -3.49 -4.28
C VAL A 73 12.99 -3.77 -5.45
N GLY A 74 13.34 -4.69 -6.34
CA GLY A 74 12.47 -5.09 -7.46
C GLY A 74 11.11 -5.64 -6.98
N GLY A 75 11.13 -6.53 -5.99
CA GLY A 75 9.94 -7.08 -5.37
C GLY A 75 9.06 -6.01 -4.70
N ALA A 76 9.66 -5.04 -4.01
CA ALA A 76 8.94 -3.93 -3.39
C ALA A 76 8.20 -3.08 -4.44
N ILE A 77 8.87 -2.74 -5.55
CA ILE A 77 8.28 -1.94 -6.64
C ILE A 77 7.12 -2.69 -7.29
N VAL A 78 7.31 -3.95 -7.64
CA VAL A 78 6.28 -4.75 -8.30
C VAL A 78 5.09 -4.99 -7.36
N LEU A 79 5.32 -5.36 -6.10
CA LEU A 79 4.26 -5.56 -5.13
C LEU A 79 3.46 -4.27 -4.90
N HIS A 80 4.14 -3.13 -4.78
CA HIS A 80 3.49 -1.82 -4.66
C HIS A 80 2.62 -1.53 -5.90
N ALA A 81 3.17 -1.67 -7.09
CA ALA A 81 2.46 -1.40 -8.33
C ALA A 81 1.21 -2.30 -8.48
N VAL A 82 1.34 -3.60 -8.26
CA VAL A 82 0.23 -4.56 -8.37
C VAL A 82 -0.85 -4.28 -7.31
N SER A 83 -0.48 -3.82 -6.12
CA SER A 83 -1.42 -3.53 -5.05
C SER A 83 -2.13 -2.19 -5.25
N PHE A 84 -1.45 -1.15 -5.69
CA PHE A 84 -1.96 0.23 -5.72
C PHE A 84 -2.55 0.64 -7.07
N VAL A 85 -1.97 0.22 -8.18
CA VAL A 85 -2.42 0.66 -9.52
C VAL A 85 -3.85 0.22 -9.82
N PRO A 86 -4.24 -1.06 -9.64
CA PRO A 86 -5.62 -1.48 -9.92
C PRO A 86 -6.64 -0.79 -9.03
N VAL A 87 -6.35 -0.65 -7.74
CA VAL A 87 -7.24 0.01 -6.77
C VAL A 87 -7.40 1.49 -7.10
N THR A 88 -6.32 2.17 -7.47
CA THR A 88 -6.35 3.58 -7.87
C THR A 88 -7.18 3.77 -9.13
N ILE A 89 -6.98 2.93 -10.15
CA ILE A 89 -7.76 3.00 -11.41
C ILE A 89 -9.25 2.78 -11.12
N LEU A 90 -9.60 1.74 -10.36
CA LEU A 90 -10.97 1.46 -9.98
C LEU A 90 -11.58 2.61 -9.18
N GLY A 91 -10.85 3.17 -8.23
CA GLY A 91 -11.27 4.31 -7.43
C GLY A 91 -11.58 5.53 -8.30
N LEU A 92 -10.73 5.84 -9.28
CA LEU A 92 -10.96 6.93 -10.23
C LEU A 92 -12.18 6.69 -11.12
N ILE A 93 -12.38 5.45 -11.59
CA ILE A 93 -13.56 5.08 -12.40
C ILE A 93 -14.84 5.26 -11.60
N PHE A 94 -14.89 4.76 -10.36
CA PHE A 94 -16.07 4.92 -9.50
C PHE A 94 -16.32 6.39 -9.15
N MET A 95 -15.28 7.15 -8.83
CA MET A 95 -15.40 8.58 -8.57
C MET A 95 -15.98 9.33 -9.77
N ALA A 96 -15.52 9.01 -10.99
CA ALA A 96 -16.06 9.61 -12.22
C ALA A 96 -17.54 9.22 -12.45
N ARG A 97 -17.93 7.99 -12.15
CA ARG A 97 -19.32 7.52 -12.26
C ARG A 97 -20.28 8.18 -11.28
N GLU A 98 -19.82 8.48 -10.07
CA GLU A 98 -20.57 9.19 -9.05
C GLU A 98 -20.66 10.72 -9.32
N GLY A 99 -20.12 11.20 -10.43
CA GLY A 99 -20.10 12.63 -10.76
C GLY A 99 -19.19 13.47 -9.86
N LEU A 100 -18.36 12.84 -9.05
CA LEU A 100 -17.41 13.52 -8.21
C LEU A 100 -16.18 13.90 -9.03
N SER A 101 -15.98 15.21 -9.23
CA SER A 101 -14.75 15.74 -9.81
C SER A 101 -13.75 16.12 -8.71
N LEU A 102 -12.46 16.02 -9.02
CA LEU A 102 -11.39 16.51 -8.10
C LEU A 102 -11.54 18.00 -7.78
N GLY A 103 -12.10 18.79 -8.72
CA GLY A 103 -12.44 20.21 -8.51
C GLY A 103 -13.55 20.38 -7.48
N GLY A 104 -14.64 19.63 -7.61
CA GLY A 104 -15.77 19.68 -6.66
C GLY A 104 -15.37 19.23 -5.25
N MET A 105 -14.49 18.23 -5.13
CA MET A 105 -13.95 17.82 -3.83
C MET A 105 -13.08 18.91 -3.18
N ARG A 106 -12.29 19.65 -3.97
CA ARG A 106 -11.53 20.80 -3.47
C ARG A 106 -12.42 21.92 -2.97
N GLU A 107 -13.51 22.22 -3.70
CA GLU A 107 -14.48 23.23 -3.27
C GLU A 107 -15.18 22.85 -1.98
N LEU A 108 -15.61 21.58 -1.85
CA LEU A 108 -16.22 21.08 -0.62
C LEU A 108 -15.22 21.11 0.56
N ALA A 109 -13.96 20.80 0.35
CA ALA A 109 -12.92 20.89 1.35
C ALA A 109 -12.64 22.33 1.77
N ALA A 110 -12.65 23.27 0.82
CA ALA A 110 -12.50 24.70 1.10
C ALA A 110 -13.68 25.29 1.87
N GLN A 111 -14.91 24.86 1.58
CA GLN A 111 -16.11 25.27 2.29
C GLN A 111 -16.17 24.73 3.72
N LYS A 112 -15.52 23.61 4.00
CA LYS A 112 -15.52 22.95 5.32
C LYS A 112 -14.43 23.49 6.26
N GLN A 113 -13.51 24.34 5.77
CA GLN A 113 -12.61 25.10 6.64
C GLN A 113 -13.43 26.24 7.27
N PRO A 114 -13.73 26.16 8.59
CA PRO A 114 -14.35 27.32 9.26
C PRO A 114 -13.40 28.49 9.08
N ALA A 115 -13.96 29.63 8.71
CA ALA A 115 -13.23 30.88 8.67
C ALA A 115 -12.59 31.13 10.06
N THR A 116 -11.34 30.72 10.19
CA THR A 116 -10.49 31.11 11.30
C THR A 116 -10.08 32.54 11.00
N GLY A 117 -11.09 33.38 11.11
CA GLY A 117 -11.02 34.80 10.81
C GLY A 117 -11.29 35.62 12.04
N VAL A 118 -10.27 36.27 12.49
CA VAL A 118 -10.34 37.62 13.02
C VAL A 118 -11.17 37.78 14.28
N MET A 119 -10.62 37.39 15.44
CA MET A 119 -10.81 38.22 16.60
C MET A 119 -9.76 39.34 16.55
N LYS A 120 -10.21 40.52 16.14
CA LYS A 120 -9.55 41.77 16.48
C LYS A 120 -9.85 42.12 17.94
#